data_14f3c21d2966954ca2982374b8326b35
#
_entry.id   14f3c21d2966954ca2982374b8326b35
#
_cell.length_a   1.000
_cell.length_b   1.000
_cell.length_c   1.000
_cell.angle_alpha   90.00
_cell.angle_beta   90.00
_cell.angle_gamma   90.00
#
_symmetry.space_group_name_H-M   'P 1'
#
loop_
_entity.id
_entity.type
_entity.pdbx_description
1 polymer ?
#
loop_
_entity_poly.entity_id
_entity_poly.type
_entity_poly.pdbx_seq_one_letter_code
_entity_poly.pdbx_strand_id
1 'polypeptide(L)'
;MKKFITVFVAALLIQQVHSSAQSVSLSPSRLYFKAAPGETKKQVVHVTNNSNAKQSFTISFGDFSATGIDGKTQLLKAGESEHTCSKYMSASPSFFELAAGKSQDVQVIIDLPNLPEANKVKWGTMMLKLTKEKTEANKGESDGVGMGILETFQFVVHLFQTPPSVTLKQAEIDNFKEVTVKGDTARSLALITRNTGDAILDCATYLEFSNLKTGFEQRTKPAAFTMLPGGGRQIKFNIPNDLPKGKYTVTAVLDIGSKDAVQAAEMDIDVH
;
A
#
# COMPACT_ATOMS: atom_id res chain seq x y z
N MET A 1 -24.12 8.12 49.49
CA MET A 1 -22.90 8.07 48.66
C MET A 1 -22.66 6.70 48.02
N LYS A 2 -22.81 5.55 48.67
CA LYS A 2 -22.57 4.22 48.03
C LYS A 2 -23.47 3.90 46.83
N LYS A 3 -24.75 4.33 46.81
CA LYS A 3 -25.71 4.09 45.71
C LYS A 3 -25.38 4.91 44.43
N PHE A 4 -24.78 6.10 44.56
CA PHE A 4 -24.36 6.91 43.41
C PHE A 4 -23.14 6.35 42.70
N ILE A 5 -22.21 5.73 43.45
CA ILE A 5 -21.01 5.11 42.90
C ILE A 5 -21.35 3.88 42.05
N THR A 6 -22.36 3.08 42.48
CA THR A 6 -22.79 1.89 41.75
C THR A 6 -23.44 2.23 40.40
N VAL A 7 -24.21 3.32 40.33
CA VAL A 7 -24.83 3.79 39.08
C VAL A 7 -23.78 4.35 38.12
N PHE A 8 -22.74 5.01 38.61
CA PHE A 8 -21.67 5.56 37.78
C PHE A 8 -20.77 4.47 37.19
N VAL A 9 -20.47 3.42 37.96
CA VAL A 9 -19.72 2.24 37.45
C VAL A 9 -20.53 1.46 36.42
N ALA A 10 -21.85 1.31 36.60
CA ALA A 10 -22.73 0.66 35.61
C ALA A 10 -22.84 1.47 34.30
N ALA A 11 -22.80 2.81 34.35
CA ALA A 11 -22.80 3.66 33.17
C ALA A 11 -21.48 3.61 32.37
N LEU A 12 -20.34 3.35 33.02
CA LEU A 12 -19.04 3.19 32.36
C LEU A 12 -18.91 1.87 31.57
N LEU A 13 -19.67 0.85 31.93
CA LEU A 13 -19.64 -0.48 31.28
C LEU A 13 -20.48 -0.53 29.98
N ILE A 14 -21.26 0.49 29.67
CA ILE A 14 -22.16 0.53 28.49
C ILE A 14 -21.48 1.21 27.28
N GLN A 15 -20.30 1.82 27.43
CA GLN A 15 -19.52 2.31 26.29
C GLN A 15 -18.75 1.15 25.62
N GLN A 16 -19.47 0.19 25.08
CA GLN A 16 -18.93 -0.67 24.03
C GLN A 16 -18.71 0.22 22.80
N VAL A 17 -17.49 0.75 22.66
CA VAL A 17 -17.05 1.37 21.43
C VAL A 17 -17.17 0.29 20.35
N HIS A 18 -18.19 0.38 19.51
CA HIS A 18 -18.29 -0.42 18.31
C HIS A 18 -17.14 0.02 17.40
N SER A 19 -15.97 -0.57 17.60
CA SER A 19 -14.91 -0.51 16.61
C SER A 19 -15.49 -1.12 15.34
N SER A 20 -15.72 -0.30 14.33
CA SER A 20 -16.08 -0.78 13.00
C SER A 20 -14.90 -1.59 12.47
N ALA A 21 -14.83 -2.85 12.84
CA ALA A 21 -13.88 -3.78 12.26
C ALA A 21 -14.13 -3.80 10.75
N GLN A 22 -13.06 -3.74 9.97
CA GLN A 22 -13.14 -3.81 8.52
C GLN A 22 -13.99 -5.04 8.15
N SER A 23 -15.08 -4.83 7.40
CA SER A 23 -16.06 -5.88 7.10
C SER A 23 -15.50 -7.01 6.23
N VAL A 24 -14.35 -6.80 5.58
CA VAL A 24 -13.66 -7.77 4.72
C VAL A 24 -12.16 -7.64 4.93
N SER A 25 -11.46 -8.76 4.99
CA SER A 25 -9.99 -8.80 4.95
C SER A 25 -9.49 -9.60 3.75
N LEU A 26 -8.37 -9.14 3.20
CA LEU A 26 -7.66 -9.74 2.07
C LEU A 26 -6.20 -9.98 2.46
N SER A 27 -5.68 -11.15 2.20
CA SER A 27 -4.28 -11.48 2.44
C SER A 27 -3.74 -12.45 1.37
N PRO A 28 -2.59 -12.15 0.77
CA PRO A 28 -1.81 -10.92 0.87
C PRO A 28 -2.44 -9.77 0.05
N SER A 29 -2.05 -8.53 0.36
CA SER A 29 -2.47 -7.33 -0.39
C SER A 29 -1.63 -7.06 -1.65
N ARG A 30 -0.59 -7.88 -1.88
CA ARG A 30 0.32 -7.80 -3.04
C ARG A 30 0.69 -9.20 -3.49
N LEU A 31 0.68 -9.43 -4.80
CA LEU A 31 1.14 -10.67 -5.43
C LEU A 31 2.30 -10.37 -6.37
N TYR A 32 3.35 -11.19 -6.29
CA TYR A 32 4.57 -11.06 -7.11
C TYR A 32 4.75 -12.31 -7.95
N PHE A 33 4.56 -12.21 -9.25
CA PHE A 33 4.71 -13.30 -10.20
C PHE A 33 6.08 -13.23 -10.88
N LYS A 34 6.87 -14.30 -10.73
CA LYS A 34 8.05 -14.53 -11.55
C LYS A 34 7.65 -15.41 -12.72
N ALA A 35 7.31 -14.81 -13.85
CA ALA A 35 6.84 -15.52 -15.03
C ALA A 35 7.56 -15.03 -16.27
N ALA A 36 8.11 -15.95 -17.06
CA ALA A 36 8.67 -15.71 -18.38
C ALA A 36 7.56 -15.64 -19.45
N PRO A 37 7.84 -15.12 -20.66
CA PRO A 37 6.94 -15.22 -21.79
C PRO A 37 6.49 -16.68 -22.02
N GLY A 38 5.19 -16.90 -22.28
CA GLY A 38 4.58 -18.19 -22.48
C GLY A 38 4.35 -19.00 -21.19
N GLU A 39 4.66 -18.45 -20.01
CA GLU A 39 4.42 -19.16 -18.75
C GLU A 39 3.10 -18.75 -18.09
N THR A 40 2.46 -19.76 -17.47
CA THR A 40 1.34 -19.60 -16.56
C THR A 40 1.81 -19.76 -15.11
N LYS A 41 1.48 -18.82 -14.23
CA LYS A 41 1.75 -18.89 -12.79
C LYS A 41 0.49 -18.64 -12.00
N LYS A 42 0.44 -19.20 -10.78
CA LYS A 42 -0.72 -19.10 -9.87
C LYS A 42 -0.26 -18.66 -8.49
N GLN A 43 -1.06 -17.83 -7.84
CA GLN A 43 -0.96 -17.48 -6.43
C GLN A 43 -2.35 -17.45 -5.81
N VAL A 44 -2.43 -17.38 -4.48
CA VAL A 44 -3.68 -17.42 -3.75
C VAL A 44 -3.86 -16.14 -2.95
N VAL A 45 -5.08 -15.61 -2.96
CA VAL A 45 -5.54 -14.56 -2.07
C VAL A 45 -6.63 -15.15 -1.17
N HIS A 46 -6.43 -15.04 0.14
CA HIS A 46 -7.44 -15.40 1.13
C HIS A 46 -8.37 -14.23 1.36
N VAL A 47 -9.66 -14.44 1.17
CA VAL A 47 -10.73 -13.46 1.40
C VAL A 47 -11.54 -13.90 2.59
N THR A 48 -11.70 -13.03 3.59
CA THR A 48 -12.50 -13.32 4.80
C THR A 48 -13.60 -12.28 4.94
N ASN A 49 -14.83 -12.75 5.12
CA ASN A 49 -15.97 -11.92 5.47
C ASN A 49 -16.02 -11.76 7.00
N ASN A 50 -15.57 -10.62 7.52
CA ASN A 50 -15.58 -10.31 8.95
C ASN A 50 -16.90 -9.69 9.42
N SER A 51 -17.87 -9.51 8.52
CA SER A 51 -19.18 -8.95 8.88
C SER A 51 -20.09 -10.02 9.50
N ASN A 52 -21.22 -9.59 10.03
CA ASN A 52 -22.24 -10.44 10.62
C ASN A 52 -23.33 -10.90 9.62
N ALA A 53 -23.16 -10.60 8.33
CA ALA A 53 -24.10 -10.95 7.27
C ALA A 53 -23.40 -11.67 6.11
N LYS A 54 -24.17 -12.43 5.32
CA LYS A 54 -23.70 -13.00 4.06
C LYS A 54 -23.36 -11.88 3.08
N GLN A 55 -22.28 -12.00 2.34
CA GLN A 55 -21.82 -11.03 1.36
C GLN A 55 -21.46 -11.74 0.03
N SER A 56 -21.73 -11.06 -1.08
CA SER A 56 -21.41 -11.52 -2.43
C SER A 56 -20.24 -10.70 -2.99
N PHE A 57 -19.31 -11.38 -3.63
CA PHE A 57 -18.06 -10.80 -4.14
C PHE A 57 -17.90 -11.06 -5.62
N THR A 58 -17.49 -10.04 -6.34
CA THR A 58 -17.09 -10.14 -7.76
C THR A 58 -15.66 -9.66 -7.92
N ILE A 59 -14.85 -10.42 -8.66
CA ILE A 59 -13.46 -10.08 -8.97
C ILE A 59 -13.38 -9.52 -10.39
N SER A 60 -12.63 -8.45 -10.53
CA SER A 60 -12.23 -7.87 -11.81
C SER A 60 -10.76 -7.45 -11.76
N PHE A 61 -10.16 -7.23 -12.93
CA PHE A 61 -8.78 -6.77 -13.06
C PHE A 61 -8.74 -5.40 -13.71
N GLY A 62 -7.74 -4.63 -13.36
CA GLY A 62 -7.47 -3.31 -13.90
C GLY A 62 -5.99 -2.99 -13.81
N ASP A 63 -5.63 -1.82 -14.31
CA ASP A 63 -4.28 -1.32 -14.26
C ASP A 63 -4.16 -0.22 -13.19
N PHE A 64 -2.94 0.23 -12.94
CA PHE A 64 -2.69 1.43 -12.18
C PHE A 64 -1.44 2.14 -12.68
N SER A 65 -1.39 3.43 -12.45
CA SER A 65 -0.18 4.23 -12.58
C SER A 65 0.25 4.75 -11.22
N ALA A 66 1.56 4.96 -11.05
CA ALA A 66 2.17 5.58 -9.89
C ALA A 66 3.08 6.70 -10.40
N THR A 67 2.45 7.76 -10.91
CA THR A 67 3.14 8.94 -11.42
C THR A 67 3.46 9.91 -10.29
N GLY A 68 4.58 10.64 -10.42
CA GLY A 68 5.05 11.58 -9.40
C GLY A 68 5.86 10.90 -8.30
N ILE A 69 6.07 11.64 -7.20
CA ILE A 69 6.94 11.23 -6.09
C ILE A 69 6.18 11.02 -4.77
N ASP A 70 4.88 11.31 -4.74
CA ASP A 70 4.07 11.24 -3.50
C ASP A 70 3.58 9.82 -3.18
N GLY A 71 3.84 8.86 -4.05
CA GLY A 71 3.46 7.47 -3.87
C GLY A 71 1.98 7.16 -4.07
N LYS A 72 1.20 8.11 -4.56
CA LYS A 72 -0.19 7.87 -4.88
C LYS A 72 -0.32 7.01 -6.12
N THR A 73 -1.28 6.11 -6.08
CA THR A 73 -1.66 5.27 -7.22
C THR A 73 -2.97 5.77 -7.80
N GLN A 74 -3.04 5.83 -9.12
CA GLN A 74 -4.26 6.08 -9.87
C GLN A 74 -4.72 4.79 -10.51
N LEU A 75 -5.94 4.35 -10.19
CA LEU A 75 -6.52 3.18 -10.85
C LEU A 75 -6.91 3.51 -12.29
N LEU A 76 -6.62 2.58 -13.19
CA LEU A 76 -6.88 2.65 -14.62
C LEU A 76 -7.73 1.45 -15.04
N LYS A 77 -8.40 1.53 -16.18
CA LYS A 77 -9.08 0.38 -16.77
C LYS A 77 -8.06 -0.64 -17.28
N ALA A 78 -8.52 -1.87 -17.42
CA ALA A 78 -7.69 -2.95 -17.97
C ALA A 78 -7.18 -2.60 -19.38
N GLY A 79 -5.87 -2.69 -19.59
CA GLY A 79 -5.22 -2.41 -20.87
C GLY A 79 -4.87 -0.94 -21.13
N GLU A 80 -5.15 -0.03 -20.21
CA GLU A 80 -4.80 1.41 -20.38
C GLU A 80 -3.33 1.70 -20.04
N SER A 81 -2.64 0.85 -19.26
CA SER A 81 -1.23 1.02 -18.95
C SER A 81 -0.34 0.34 -19.98
N GLU A 82 0.79 0.96 -20.33
CA GLU A 82 1.84 0.32 -21.15
C GLU A 82 2.43 -0.92 -20.45
N HIS A 83 2.39 -0.93 -19.12
CA HIS A 83 2.86 -2.03 -18.29
C HIS A 83 1.73 -2.98 -17.85
N THR A 84 0.61 -2.98 -18.56
CA THR A 84 -0.56 -3.77 -18.20
C THR A 84 -0.24 -5.26 -18.03
N CYS A 85 -0.62 -5.86 -16.90
CA CYS A 85 -0.75 -7.31 -16.76
C CYS A 85 -2.22 -7.75 -16.66
N SER A 86 -3.14 -6.82 -16.46
CA SER A 86 -4.55 -7.13 -16.19
C SER A 86 -5.22 -7.96 -17.28
N LYS A 87 -4.87 -7.73 -18.55
CA LYS A 87 -5.39 -8.51 -19.70
C LYS A 87 -4.93 -9.96 -19.75
N TYR A 88 -3.91 -10.31 -18.97
CA TYR A 88 -3.38 -11.69 -18.85
C TYR A 88 -3.76 -12.33 -17.53
N MET A 89 -4.62 -11.68 -16.74
CA MET A 89 -4.99 -12.15 -15.42
C MET A 89 -6.38 -12.78 -15.43
N SER A 90 -6.54 -13.81 -14.62
CA SER A 90 -7.83 -14.43 -14.31
C SER A 90 -7.88 -14.83 -12.83
N ALA A 91 -9.09 -15.06 -12.31
CA ALA A 91 -9.31 -15.52 -10.95
C ALA A 91 -10.30 -16.66 -10.91
N SER A 92 -10.08 -17.61 -10.00
CA SER A 92 -10.98 -18.73 -9.76
C SER A 92 -11.17 -18.94 -8.25
N PRO A 93 -12.41 -18.80 -7.74
CA PRO A 93 -13.60 -18.31 -8.42
C PRO A 93 -13.53 -16.80 -8.69
N SER A 94 -14.23 -16.30 -9.74
CA SER A 94 -14.36 -14.86 -10.04
C SER A 94 -15.60 -14.23 -9.40
N PHE A 95 -16.55 -15.06 -8.98
CA PHE A 95 -17.72 -14.71 -8.17
C PHE A 95 -17.91 -15.75 -7.07
N PHE A 96 -18.22 -15.30 -5.87
CA PHE A 96 -18.53 -16.17 -4.74
C PHE A 96 -19.29 -15.44 -3.65
N GLU A 97 -19.91 -16.22 -2.78
CA GLU A 97 -20.63 -15.73 -1.62
C GLU A 97 -20.03 -16.30 -0.34
N LEU A 98 -19.86 -15.45 0.68
CA LEU A 98 -19.37 -15.85 1.99
C LEU A 98 -20.42 -15.56 3.07
N ALA A 99 -20.76 -16.57 3.84
CA ALA A 99 -21.48 -16.35 5.08
C ALA A 99 -20.63 -15.55 6.08
N ALA A 100 -21.26 -15.01 7.11
CA ALA A 100 -20.59 -14.31 8.20
C ALA A 100 -19.43 -15.14 8.78
N GLY A 101 -18.27 -14.53 8.93
CA GLY A 101 -17.05 -15.15 9.48
C GLY A 101 -16.42 -16.24 8.62
N LYS A 102 -16.84 -16.44 7.37
CA LYS A 102 -16.25 -17.45 6.47
C LYS A 102 -15.20 -16.85 5.55
N SER A 103 -14.32 -17.73 5.06
CA SER A 103 -13.22 -17.39 4.16
C SER A 103 -13.27 -18.20 2.88
N GLN A 104 -12.68 -17.66 1.81
CA GLN A 104 -12.52 -18.29 0.51
C GLN A 104 -11.12 -18.03 -0.02
N ASP A 105 -10.49 -19.07 -0.54
CA ASP A 105 -9.25 -18.97 -1.30
C ASP A 105 -9.58 -18.67 -2.75
N VAL A 106 -8.99 -17.62 -3.28
CA VAL A 106 -9.09 -17.22 -4.68
C VAL A 106 -7.75 -17.46 -5.35
N GLN A 107 -7.73 -18.36 -6.34
CA GLN A 107 -6.56 -18.52 -7.19
C GLN A 107 -6.50 -17.37 -8.19
N VAL A 108 -5.41 -16.61 -8.15
CA VAL A 108 -5.08 -15.56 -9.13
C VAL A 108 -4.05 -16.14 -10.09
N ILE A 109 -4.37 -16.11 -11.37
CA ILE A 109 -3.60 -16.77 -12.44
C ILE A 109 -3.13 -15.70 -13.41
N ILE A 110 -1.84 -15.70 -13.70
CA ILE A 110 -1.28 -14.96 -14.84
C ILE A 110 -0.93 -15.95 -15.96
N ASP A 111 -1.34 -15.64 -17.18
CA ASP A 111 -1.05 -16.42 -18.39
C ASP A 111 -0.43 -15.51 -19.42
N LEU A 112 0.90 -15.52 -19.50
CA LEU A 112 1.66 -14.59 -20.35
C LEU A 112 1.78 -15.13 -21.77
N PRO A 113 1.55 -14.31 -22.80
CA PRO A 113 1.80 -14.71 -24.17
C PRO A 113 3.31 -14.91 -24.41
N ASN A 114 3.65 -15.78 -25.35
CA ASN A 114 5.03 -15.94 -25.80
C ASN A 114 5.40 -14.84 -26.82
N LEU A 115 5.43 -13.60 -26.35
CA LEU A 115 5.69 -12.42 -27.17
C LEU A 115 6.77 -11.54 -26.52
N PRO A 116 7.52 -10.74 -27.30
CA PRO A 116 8.61 -9.91 -26.77
C PRO A 116 8.19 -8.92 -25.67
N GLU A 117 6.98 -8.38 -25.75
CA GLU A 117 6.46 -7.47 -24.74
C GLU A 117 6.26 -8.12 -23.35
N ALA A 118 6.20 -9.46 -23.28
CA ALA A 118 6.14 -10.18 -22.02
C ALA A 118 7.51 -10.26 -21.30
N ASN A 119 8.59 -9.84 -21.95
CA ASN A 119 9.93 -9.71 -21.32
C ASN A 119 10.12 -8.44 -20.49
N LYS A 120 9.12 -7.57 -20.42
CA LYS A 120 9.14 -6.37 -19.57
C LYS A 120 8.34 -6.60 -18.31
N VAL A 121 8.71 -5.92 -17.22
CA VAL A 121 7.90 -5.91 -16.00
C VAL A 121 6.50 -5.39 -16.31
N LYS A 122 5.53 -5.97 -15.62
CA LYS A 122 4.11 -5.60 -15.73
C LYS A 122 3.51 -5.47 -14.36
N TRP A 123 2.48 -4.66 -14.25
CA TRP A 123 1.71 -4.51 -13.02
C TRP A 123 0.24 -4.22 -13.30
N GLY A 124 -0.58 -4.44 -12.31
CA GLY A 124 -2.02 -4.21 -12.36
C GLY A 124 -2.65 -4.41 -11.00
N THR A 125 -3.96 -4.47 -10.99
CA THR A 125 -4.75 -4.66 -9.78
C THR A 125 -5.78 -5.77 -9.97
N MET A 126 -5.99 -6.54 -8.91
CA MET A 126 -7.20 -7.31 -8.72
C MET A 126 -8.14 -6.49 -7.83
N MET A 127 -9.35 -6.28 -8.28
CA MET A 127 -10.37 -5.54 -7.58
C MET A 127 -11.46 -6.50 -7.11
N LEU A 128 -11.64 -6.61 -5.80
CA LEU A 128 -12.72 -7.32 -5.18
C LEU A 128 -13.85 -6.35 -4.85
N LYS A 129 -14.96 -6.45 -5.53
CA LYS A 129 -16.15 -5.62 -5.31
C LYS A 129 -17.14 -6.36 -4.42
N LEU A 130 -17.60 -5.69 -3.38
CA LEU A 130 -18.71 -6.14 -2.58
C LEU A 130 -20.01 -5.77 -3.29
N THR A 131 -20.80 -6.78 -3.67
CA THR A 131 -22.12 -6.58 -4.25
C THR A 131 -23.14 -6.58 -3.10
N LYS A 132 -23.69 -5.42 -2.78
CA LYS A 132 -24.83 -5.35 -1.87
C LYS A 132 -26.08 -5.73 -2.65
N GLU A 133 -26.78 -6.79 -2.23
CA GLU A 133 -28.15 -7.04 -2.69
C GLU A 133 -29.01 -5.85 -2.27
N LYS A 134 -29.81 -5.33 -3.20
CA LYS A 134 -30.90 -4.41 -2.87
C LYS A 134 -31.89 -5.18 -2.00
N THR A 135 -31.80 -5.03 -0.70
CA THR A 135 -32.87 -5.51 0.19
C THR A 135 -34.10 -4.68 -0.11
N GLU A 136 -35.23 -5.33 -0.44
CA GLU A 136 -36.52 -4.68 -0.72
C GLU A 136 -37.11 -3.92 0.49
N ALA A 137 -36.41 -3.88 1.61
CA ALA A 137 -36.78 -3.26 2.86
C ALA A 137 -36.95 -1.73 2.82
N ASN A 138 -36.64 -1.06 1.70
CA ASN A 138 -36.87 0.38 1.54
C ASN A 138 -37.99 0.74 0.58
N LYS A 139 -38.98 -0.14 0.38
CA LYS A 139 -40.30 0.23 -0.15
C LYS A 139 -41.18 0.74 0.99
N GLY A 140 -40.72 1.78 1.72
CA GLY A 140 -41.58 2.62 2.52
C GLY A 140 -42.37 3.54 1.57
N GLU A 141 -43.69 3.50 1.68
CA GLU A 141 -44.63 4.41 1.04
C GLU A 141 -44.18 5.87 1.23
N SER A 142 -43.52 6.43 0.24
CA SER A 142 -43.53 7.88 0.01
C SER A 142 -43.27 8.13 -1.46
N ASP A 143 -44.20 8.82 -2.08
CA ASP A 143 -44.24 9.31 -3.47
C ASP A 143 -43.16 10.39 -3.74
N GLY A 144 -41.98 10.20 -3.18
CA GLY A 144 -40.80 11.07 -3.37
C GLY A 144 -39.69 10.31 -4.09
N VAL A 145 -39.10 10.92 -5.09
CA VAL A 145 -37.90 10.45 -5.77
C VAL A 145 -36.76 10.35 -4.73
N GLY A 146 -36.68 9.22 -4.04
CA GLY A 146 -35.58 8.94 -3.10
C GLY A 146 -34.28 8.69 -3.87
N MET A 147 -33.36 9.64 -3.86
CA MET A 147 -31.99 9.42 -4.29
C MET A 147 -31.30 8.52 -3.26
N GLY A 148 -31.33 7.20 -3.49
CA GLY A 148 -30.59 6.24 -2.69
C GLY A 148 -29.10 6.31 -3.05
N ILE A 149 -28.24 6.64 -2.08
CA ILE A 149 -26.79 6.51 -2.23
C ILE A 149 -26.46 5.02 -2.20
N LEU A 150 -25.95 4.47 -3.30
CA LEU A 150 -25.46 3.09 -3.37
C LEU A 150 -23.96 3.10 -2.99
N GLU A 151 -23.65 2.79 -1.75
CA GLU A 151 -22.24 2.59 -1.33
C GLU A 151 -21.72 1.25 -1.90
N THR A 152 -20.72 1.30 -2.73
CA THR A 152 -19.98 0.13 -3.22
C THR A 152 -18.59 0.14 -2.63
N PHE A 153 -18.24 -0.88 -1.83
CA PHE A 153 -16.88 -1.07 -1.35
C PHE A 153 -16.08 -1.87 -2.36
N GLN A 154 -14.87 -1.41 -2.61
CA GLN A 154 -13.91 -2.08 -3.47
C GLN A 154 -12.58 -2.23 -2.75
N PHE A 155 -12.09 -3.47 -2.69
CA PHE A 155 -10.77 -3.80 -2.15
C PHE A 155 -9.80 -4.05 -3.29
N VAL A 156 -8.55 -3.62 -3.15
CA VAL A 156 -7.55 -3.70 -4.20
C VAL A 156 -6.36 -4.53 -3.73
N VAL A 157 -5.97 -5.52 -4.55
CA VAL A 157 -4.71 -6.26 -4.43
C VAL A 157 -3.81 -5.84 -5.58
N HIS A 158 -2.60 -5.39 -5.28
CA HIS A 158 -1.62 -5.04 -6.30
C HIS A 158 -0.94 -6.29 -6.85
N LEU A 159 -0.82 -6.34 -8.17
CA LEU A 159 -0.24 -7.45 -8.91
C LEU A 159 1.03 -6.97 -9.60
N PHE A 160 2.13 -7.69 -9.40
CA PHE A 160 3.42 -7.38 -10.00
C PHE A 160 3.93 -8.62 -10.73
N GLN A 161 4.36 -8.47 -11.97
CA GLN A 161 5.01 -9.51 -12.73
C GLN A 161 6.41 -9.04 -13.12
N THR A 162 7.40 -9.87 -12.81
CA THR A 162 8.80 -9.63 -13.18
C THR A 162 9.31 -10.86 -13.93
N PRO A 163 9.68 -10.75 -15.21
CA PRO A 163 10.33 -11.83 -15.94
C PRO A 163 11.68 -12.17 -15.30
N PRO A 164 12.13 -13.44 -15.35
CA PRO A 164 13.46 -13.83 -14.85
C PRO A 164 14.63 -13.11 -15.54
N SER A 165 14.41 -12.62 -16.77
CA SER A 165 15.39 -11.84 -17.55
C SER A 165 15.61 -10.41 -17.03
N VAL A 166 14.68 -9.88 -16.27
CA VAL A 166 14.76 -8.52 -15.70
C VAL A 166 15.48 -8.58 -14.37
N THR A 167 16.75 -8.12 -14.37
CA THR A 167 17.65 -8.22 -13.21
C THR A 167 18.25 -6.89 -12.77
N LEU A 168 18.19 -5.85 -13.61
CA LEU A 168 18.79 -4.56 -13.30
C LEU A 168 17.99 -3.85 -12.21
N LYS A 169 18.53 -3.89 -10.99
CA LYS A 169 18.05 -3.15 -9.83
C LYS A 169 18.94 -1.93 -9.66
N GLN A 170 18.40 -0.75 -9.91
CA GLN A 170 19.13 0.50 -9.76
C GLN A 170 18.20 1.61 -9.29
N ALA A 171 18.67 2.41 -8.35
CA ALA A 171 17.97 3.61 -7.92
C ALA A 171 18.97 4.72 -7.64
N GLU A 172 18.50 5.95 -7.68
CA GLU A 172 19.27 7.16 -7.38
C GLU A 172 18.54 7.99 -6.33
N ILE A 173 19.31 8.71 -5.53
CA ILE A 173 18.83 9.75 -4.66
C ILE A 173 18.90 11.07 -5.43
N ASP A 174 17.75 11.60 -5.82
CA ASP A 174 17.66 12.86 -6.55
C ASP A 174 17.88 14.07 -5.63
N ASN A 175 17.42 13.99 -4.38
CA ASN A 175 17.52 15.09 -3.43
C ASN A 175 17.34 14.62 -1.99
N PHE A 176 18.06 15.27 -1.07
CA PHE A 176 17.88 15.15 0.37
C PHE A 176 17.90 16.53 0.99
N LYS A 177 16.80 16.99 1.62
CA LYS A 177 16.65 18.35 2.10
C LYS A 177 15.66 18.48 3.25
N GLU A 178 15.78 19.56 4.01
CA GLU A 178 14.75 19.97 4.97
C GLU A 178 13.51 20.53 4.24
N VAL A 179 12.33 20.09 4.68
CA VAL A 179 11.04 20.48 4.08
C VAL A 179 10.04 20.95 5.15
N THR A 180 10.53 21.45 6.26
CA THR A 180 9.71 22.00 7.33
C THR A 180 8.83 23.14 6.80
N VAL A 181 7.53 23.04 6.99
CA VAL A 181 6.59 24.10 6.62
C VAL A 181 6.47 25.09 7.78
N LYS A 182 6.43 26.39 7.48
CA LYS A 182 6.26 27.43 8.52
C LYS A 182 4.93 27.20 9.26
N GLY A 183 5.03 26.97 10.57
CA GLY A 183 3.87 26.65 11.43
C GLY A 183 3.77 25.18 11.83
N ASP A 184 4.58 24.28 11.25
CA ASP A 184 4.66 22.89 11.70
C ASP A 184 5.31 22.82 13.09
N THR A 185 4.80 21.92 13.92
CA THR A 185 5.34 21.67 15.27
C THR A 185 6.61 20.83 15.26
N ALA A 186 6.90 20.14 14.14
CA ALA A 186 8.06 19.29 13.98
C ALA A 186 8.82 19.63 12.69
N ARG A 187 10.15 19.68 12.78
CA ARG A 187 11.03 19.79 11.61
C ARG A 187 11.07 18.46 10.85
N SER A 188 11.09 18.53 9.52
CA SER A 188 11.04 17.35 8.66
C SER A 188 12.11 17.38 7.59
N LEU A 189 12.70 16.23 7.32
CA LEU A 189 13.62 15.99 6.21
C LEU A 189 12.92 15.14 5.14
N ALA A 190 13.18 15.41 3.88
CA ALA A 190 12.65 14.64 2.76
C ALA A 190 13.77 14.07 1.91
N LEU A 191 13.70 12.77 1.67
CA LEU A 191 14.50 12.05 0.69
C LEU A 191 13.66 11.85 -0.57
N ILE A 192 14.17 12.27 -1.72
CA ILE A 192 13.57 12.05 -3.04
C ILE A 192 14.44 11.05 -3.79
N THR A 193 13.83 9.94 -4.23
CA THR A 193 14.52 8.85 -4.91
C THR A 193 13.81 8.47 -6.21
N ARG A 194 14.55 7.87 -7.14
CA ARG A 194 14.02 7.37 -8.42
C ARG A 194 14.57 6.00 -8.74
N ASN A 195 13.73 5.13 -9.28
CA ASN A 195 14.14 3.86 -9.85
C ASN A 195 14.63 4.08 -11.28
N THR A 196 15.92 3.91 -11.50
CA THR A 196 16.60 4.05 -12.81
C THR A 196 16.87 2.70 -13.47
N GLY A 197 16.51 1.59 -12.79
CA GLY A 197 16.57 0.24 -13.33
C GLY A 197 15.31 -0.19 -14.06
N ASP A 198 15.28 -1.44 -14.48
CA ASP A 198 14.15 -2.09 -15.18
C ASP A 198 13.34 -3.03 -14.28
N ALA A 199 13.84 -3.32 -13.07
CA ALA A 199 13.15 -4.14 -12.09
C ALA A 199 12.24 -3.30 -11.15
N ILE A 200 11.18 -3.93 -10.66
CA ILE A 200 10.39 -3.37 -9.54
C ILE A 200 11.24 -3.50 -8.28
N LEU A 201 11.39 -2.41 -7.53
CA LEU A 201 12.23 -2.35 -6.34
C LEU A 201 11.36 -2.33 -5.08
N ASP A 202 11.64 -3.25 -4.16
CA ASP A 202 11.17 -3.17 -2.78
C ASP A 202 12.28 -2.52 -1.96
N CYS A 203 12.03 -1.28 -1.53
CA CYS A 203 13.00 -0.41 -0.90
C CYS A 203 12.72 -0.25 0.58
N ALA A 204 13.77 0.06 1.33
CA ALA A 204 13.69 0.60 2.68
C ALA A 204 14.62 1.81 2.80
N THR A 205 14.19 2.84 3.53
CA THR A 205 15.04 4.00 3.81
C THR A 205 14.93 4.42 5.27
N TYR A 206 16.01 4.95 5.80
CA TYR A 206 16.09 5.44 7.16
C TYR A 206 17.11 6.59 7.24
N LEU A 207 17.05 7.36 8.33
CA LEU A 207 18.05 8.39 8.62
C LEU A 207 18.93 7.96 9.79
N GLU A 208 20.21 8.27 9.68
CA GLU A 208 21.20 8.20 10.74
C GLU A 208 21.62 9.62 11.13
N PHE A 209 21.48 9.96 12.41
CA PHE A 209 21.90 11.23 12.99
C PHE A 209 23.19 11.01 13.76
N SER A 210 24.24 11.69 13.38
CA SER A 210 25.56 11.57 14.04
C SER A 210 26.03 12.94 14.51
N ASN A 211 26.32 13.08 15.81
CA ASN A 211 26.90 14.27 16.40
C ASN A 211 28.40 14.03 16.61
N LEU A 212 29.22 14.51 15.68
CA LEU A 212 30.66 14.31 15.69
C LEU A 212 31.37 14.89 16.92
N LYS A 213 30.76 15.89 17.59
CA LYS A 213 31.35 16.49 18.80
C LYS A 213 31.13 15.64 20.04
N THR A 214 30.01 14.96 20.16
CA THR A 214 29.64 14.19 21.35
C THR A 214 29.72 12.69 21.17
N GLY A 215 29.81 12.20 19.91
CA GLY A 215 29.72 10.80 19.57
C GLY A 215 28.30 10.22 19.68
N PHE A 216 27.29 11.06 19.86
CA PHE A 216 25.91 10.60 19.93
C PHE A 216 25.41 10.18 18.54
N GLU A 217 24.78 9.02 18.48
CA GLU A 217 24.19 8.47 17.25
C GLU A 217 22.75 8.01 17.50
N GLN A 218 21.86 8.26 16.53
CA GLN A 218 20.48 7.79 16.56
C GLN A 218 20.01 7.47 15.14
N ARG A 219 19.26 6.36 14.99
CA ARG A 219 18.67 5.93 13.71
C ARG A 219 17.15 5.96 13.80
N THR A 220 16.50 6.41 12.71
CA THR A 220 15.04 6.29 12.57
C THR A 220 14.62 4.87 12.25
N LYS A 221 13.35 4.54 12.48
CA LYS A 221 12.77 3.29 11.98
C LYS A 221 12.77 3.31 10.45
N PRO A 222 13.14 2.19 9.79
CA PRO A 222 13.09 2.10 8.34
C PRO A 222 11.65 2.28 7.81
N ALA A 223 11.50 3.07 6.76
CA ALA A 223 10.28 3.22 5.98
C ALA A 223 10.38 2.34 4.73
N ALA A 224 9.49 1.36 4.60
CA ALA A 224 9.44 0.44 3.46
C ALA A 224 8.49 0.98 2.38
N PHE A 225 8.89 0.86 1.10
CA PHE A 225 8.08 1.27 -0.04
C PHE A 225 8.51 0.54 -1.31
N THR A 226 7.64 0.55 -2.34
CA THR A 226 7.93 -0.03 -3.65
C THR A 226 8.09 1.07 -4.68
N MET A 227 9.07 0.95 -5.57
CA MET A 227 9.25 1.80 -6.76
C MET A 227 9.13 0.97 -8.03
N LEU A 228 8.26 1.41 -8.93
CA LEU A 228 8.16 0.88 -10.29
C LEU A 228 9.29 1.46 -11.16
N PRO A 229 9.69 0.81 -12.25
CA PRO A 229 10.66 1.37 -13.19
C PRO A 229 10.27 2.77 -13.66
N GLY A 230 11.23 3.71 -13.62
CA GLY A 230 11.02 5.12 -13.95
C GLY A 230 10.22 5.91 -12.89
N GLY A 231 9.67 5.23 -11.87
CA GLY A 231 8.93 5.88 -10.78
C GLY A 231 9.85 6.46 -9.71
N GLY A 232 9.33 7.45 -8.96
CA GLY A 232 10.01 8.09 -7.85
C GLY A 232 9.24 7.98 -6.55
N ARG A 233 9.91 8.34 -5.44
CA ARG A 233 9.32 8.46 -4.10
C ARG A 233 9.91 9.64 -3.35
N GLN A 234 9.06 10.37 -2.68
CA GLN A 234 9.45 11.29 -1.62
C GLN A 234 9.07 10.68 -0.27
N ILE A 235 10.05 10.42 0.55
CA ILE A 235 9.85 9.92 1.90
C ILE A 235 10.18 11.05 2.86
N LYS A 236 9.22 11.37 3.77
CA LYS A 236 9.40 12.39 4.81
C LYS A 236 9.68 11.72 6.14
N PHE A 237 10.64 12.27 6.87
CA PHE A 237 11.01 11.88 8.22
C PHE A 237 10.91 13.10 9.12
N ASN A 238 10.23 12.98 10.24
CA ASN A 238 10.33 13.99 11.28
C ASN A 238 11.68 13.87 11.98
N ILE A 239 12.32 15.00 12.25
CA ILE A 239 13.50 15.02 13.12
C ILE A 239 13.06 14.60 14.52
N PRO A 240 13.70 13.58 15.14
CA PRO A 240 13.32 13.14 16.48
C PRO A 240 13.40 14.28 17.50
N ASN A 241 12.36 14.42 18.31
CA ASN A 241 12.27 15.50 19.31
C ASN A 241 13.20 15.28 20.52
N ASP A 242 13.70 14.06 20.67
CA ASP A 242 14.60 13.64 21.76
C ASP A 242 16.08 13.73 21.40
N LEU A 243 16.42 14.27 20.22
CA LEU A 243 17.81 14.55 19.87
C LEU A 243 18.41 15.61 20.81
N PRO A 244 19.58 15.35 21.43
CA PRO A 244 20.31 16.37 22.14
C PRO A 244 20.64 17.58 21.25
N LYS A 245 20.67 18.78 21.87
CA LYS A 245 21.05 20.00 21.14
C LYS A 245 22.47 19.90 20.57
N GLY A 246 22.64 20.39 19.35
CA GLY A 246 23.95 20.38 18.68
C GLY A 246 23.89 20.31 17.17
N LYS A 247 25.06 20.19 16.57
CA LYS A 247 25.22 20.00 15.13
C LYS A 247 25.30 18.52 14.79
N TYR A 248 24.55 18.12 13.78
CA TYR A 248 24.48 16.74 13.31
C TYR A 248 24.75 16.66 11.82
N THR A 249 25.52 15.67 11.43
CA THR A 249 25.47 15.15 10.07
C THR A 249 24.38 14.10 10.02
N VAL A 250 23.45 14.25 9.08
CA VAL A 250 22.34 13.32 8.86
C VAL A 250 22.59 12.58 7.57
N THR A 251 22.74 11.26 7.65
CA THR A 251 22.88 10.38 6.49
C THR A 251 21.54 9.71 6.19
N ALA A 252 20.99 9.96 5.00
CA ALA A 252 19.85 9.22 4.48
C ALA A 252 20.34 8.00 3.74
N VAL A 253 19.91 6.80 4.14
CA VAL A 253 20.30 5.52 3.53
C VAL A 253 19.11 4.96 2.76
N LEU A 254 19.35 4.58 1.50
CA LEU A 254 18.39 3.91 0.63
C LEU A 254 18.87 2.49 0.32
N ASP A 255 18.15 1.50 0.84
CA ASP A 255 18.32 0.07 0.53
C ASP A 255 17.29 -0.32 -0.53
N ILE A 256 17.73 -0.85 -1.66
CA ILE A 256 16.88 -1.29 -2.78
C ILE A 256 16.66 -2.81 -2.82
N GLY A 257 16.99 -3.52 -1.73
CA GLY A 257 16.88 -4.97 -1.66
C GLY A 257 17.85 -5.70 -2.61
N SER A 258 18.99 -5.08 -2.90
CA SER A 258 20.09 -5.66 -3.64
C SER A 258 21.21 -6.07 -2.66
N LYS A 259 22.06 -7.04 -3.06
CA LYS A 259 23.29 -7.34 -2.32
C LYS A 259 24.41 -6.32 -2.59
N ASP A 260 24.20 -5.47 -3.58
CA ASP A 260 25.11 -4.39 -3.96
C ASP A 260 24.96 -3.19 -3.03
N ALA A 261 25.84 -2.21 -3.17
CA ALA A 261 25.94 -1.07 -2.27
C ALA A 261 24.61 -0.31 -2.11
N VAL A 262 24.27 0.04 -0.88
CA VAL A 262 23.21 0.98 -0.56
C VAL A 262 23.57 2.38 -1.08
N GLN A 263 22.57 3.17 -1.46
CA GLN A 263 22.74 4.58 -1.79
C GLN A 263 22.65 5.41 -0.51
N ALA A 264 23.47 6.46 -0.40
CA ALA A 264 23.41 7.38 0.73
C ALA A 264 23.55 8.83 0.28
N ALA A 265 22.92 9.73 1.03
CA ALA A 265 23.07 11.17 0.89
C ALA A 265 23.17 11.80 2.26
N GLU A 266 23.95 12.87 2.38
CA GLU A 266 24.24 13.53 3.65
C GLU A 266 23.85 14.99 3.63
N MET A 267 23.49 15.51 4.79
CA MET A 267 23.33 16.94 5.06
C MET A 267 23.58 17.26 6.52
N ASP A 268 23.98 18.49 6.79
CA ASP A 268 24.17 18.97 8.15
C ASP A 268 22.91 19.72 8.63
N ILE A 269 22.58 19.53 9.89
CA ILE A 269 21.49 20.26 10.58
C ILE A 269 21.94 20.76 11.95
N ASP A 270 21.31 21.83 12.42
CA ASP A 270 21.43 22.31 13.80
C ASP A 270 20.15 21.97 14.59
N VAL A 271 20.30 21.31 15.74
CA VAL A 271 19.23 21.03 16.70
C VAL A 271 19.35 21.99 17.88
N HIS A 272 18.31 22.82 18.09
CA HIS A 272 18.31 23.93 19.07
C HIS A 272 17.53 23.65 20.36
#